data_fedf6d4d1838aa3faf2b1625c72bffc9
#
_entry.id   fedf6d4d1838aa3faf2b1625c72bffc9
#
_cell.length_a   1.000
_cell.length_b   1.000
_cell.length_c   1.000
_cell.angle_alpha   90.00
_cell.angle_beta   90.00
_cell.angle_gamma   90.00
#
_symmetry.space_group_name_H-M   'P 1'
#
loop_
_entity.id
_entity.type
_entity.pdbx_description
1 polymer ?
#
loop_
_entity_poly.entity_id
_entity_poly.type
_entity_poly.pdbx_seq_one_letter_code
_entity_poly.pdbx_strand_id
1 'polypeptide(L)'
;TRGSDVWFIRFRYAEVLMIASEAALELGYTGEALDYINQVRDRAGISKLETMTIEDIQRERRVEFAFENHRWWDAKRFRIAHTIWNASSDARLYSLFPYKVFAPGNPEIDGKWVFEKTDCYMKRYPLYFDRMCYYNGIDDSWITANPLLKKNPFQ
;
A
#
# COMPACT_ATOMS: atom_id res chain seq x y z
N THR A 1 -20.78 -6.62 24.57
CA THR A 1 -19.75 -6.32 23.55
C THR A 1 -18.40 -6.71 24.11
N ARG A 2 -17.78 -7.76 23.56
CA ARG A 2 -16.40 -8.10 23.91
C ARG A 2 -15.51 -7.09 23.20
N GLY A 3 -14.91 -6.16 23.94
CA GLY A 3 -13.87 -5.30 23.43
C GLY A 3 -12.63 -6.12 23.03
N SER A 4 -11.91 -5.68 22.04
CA SER A 4 -10.59 -6.22 21.71
C SER A 4 -9.55 -5.53 22.59
N ASP A 5 -8.66 -6.29 23.21
CA ASP A 5 -7.52 -5.75 23.96
C ASP A 5 -6.37 -5.33 23.03
N VAL A 6 -6.62 -5.38 21.70
CA VAL A 6 -5.64 -4.97 20.70
C VAL A 6 -5.61 -3.44 20.58
N TRP A 7 -4.47 -2.87 20.82
CA TRP A 7 -4.24 -1.44 20.64
C TRP A 7 -4.26 -1.07 19.17
N PHE A 8 -4.98 -0.02 18.82
CA PHE A 8 -4.92 0.55 17.49
C PHE A 8 -3.64 1.38 17.35
N ILE A 9 -2.71 0.92 16.51
CA ILE A 9 -1.47 1.62 16.22
C ILE A 9 -1.79 2.80 15.31
N ARG A 10 -1.57 4.02 15.77
CA ARG A 10 -1.75 5.23 14.96
C ARG A 10 -0.53 5.55 14.12
N PHE A 11 0.65 5.45 14.70
CA PHE A 11 1.93 5.56 14.02
C PHE A 11 3.01 4.87 14.86
N ARG A 12 4.10 4.49 14.23
CA ARG A 12 5.23 3.82 14.86
C ARG A 12 6.54 4.23 14.19
N TYR A 13 7.67 3.92 14.83
CA TYR A 13 8.98 4.39 14.38
C TYR A 13 9.32 4.00 12.94
N ALA A 14 8.87 2.82 12.46
CA ALA A 14 9.03 2.44 11.06
C ALA A 14 8.37 3.45 10.09
N GLU A 15 7.25 4.07 10.47
CA GLU A 15 6.63 5.12 9.66
C GLU A 15 7.50 6.36 9.58
N VAL A 16 8.12 6.77 10.70
CA VAL A 16 9.07 7.89 10.72
C VAL A 16 10.24 7.62 9.79
N LEU A 17 10.81 6.41 9.84
CA LEU A 17 11.90 5.99 8.95
C LEU A 17 11.48 6.01 7.49
N MET A 18 10.29 5.52 7.17
CA MET A 18 9.79 5.50 5.79
C MET A 18 9.47 6.92 5.26
N ILE A 19 8.99 7.82 6.11
CA ILE A 19 8.81 9.23 5.76
C ILE A 19 10.17 9.91 5.52
N ALA A 20 11.14 9.66 6.39
CA ALA A 20 12.49 10.20 6.24
C ALA A 20 13.16 9.68 4.97
N SER A 21 13.00 8.39 4.66
CA SER A 21 13.51 7.77 3.44
C SER A 21 12.92 8.42 2.18
N GLU A 22 11.61 8.63 2.15
CA GLU A 22 10.92 9.30 1.05
C GLU A 22 11.41 10.74 0.88
N ALA A 23 11.45 11.50 1.96
CA ALA A 23 11.90 12.88 1.92
C ALA A 23 13.36 13.01 1.45
N ALA A 24 14.25 12.15 1.93
CA ALA A 24 15.64 12.12 1.50
C ALA A 24 15.76 11.77 0.01
N LEU A 25 14.99 10.79 -0.47
CA LEU A 25 14.97 10.42 -1.90
C LEU A 25 14.52 11.58 -2.78
N GLU A 26 13.45 12.26 -2.42
CA GLU A 26 12.93 13.43 -3.15
C GLU A 26 13.92 14.61 -3.18
N LEU A 27 14.74 14.74 -2.14
CA LEU A 27 15.80 15.74 -2.08
C LEU A 27 17.10 15.29 -2.78
N GLY A 28 17.16 14.07 -3.32
CA GLY A 28 18.34 13.52 -3.97
C GLY A 28 19.39 12.94 -3.02
N TYR A 29 19.11 12.83 -1.72
CA TYR A 29 19.98 12.22 -0.71
C TYR A 29 19.81 10.70 -0.69
N THR A 30 20.14 10.05 -1.80
CA THR A 30 19.89 8.62 -2.01
C THR A 30 20.55 7.72 -0.96
N GLY A 31 21.74 8.08 -0.47
CA GLY A 31 22.44 7.33 0.60
C GLY A 31 21.65 7.32 1.90
N GLU A 32 21.19 8.48 2.35
CA GLU A 32 20.35 8.59 3.56
C GLU A 32 19.00 7.88 3.37
N ALA A 33 18.41 8.01 2.20
CA ALA A 33 17.16 7.33 1.87
C ALA A 33 17.30 5.81 2.00
N LEU A 34 18.40 5.24 1.48
CA LEU A 34 18.73 3.82 1.61
C LEU A 34 18.96 3.42 3.06
N ASP A 35 19.66 4.23 3.85
CA ASP A 35 19.91 3.94 5.25
C ASP A 35 18.61 3.83 6.05
N TYR A 36 17.67 4.73 5.83
CA TYR A 36 16.37 4.69 6.52
C TYR A 36 15.52 3.48 6.14
N ILE A 37 15.35 3.20 4.86
CA ILE A 37 14.53 2.04 4.42
C ILE A 37 15.19 0.73 4.83
N ASN A 38 16.51 0.65 4.78
CA ASN A 38 17.26 -0.54 5.15
C ASN A 38 17.23 -0.85 6.65
N GLN A 39 17.00 0.13 7.51
CA GLN A 39 16.74 -0.14 8.93
C GLN A 39 15.43 -0.90 9.12
N VAL A 40 14.38 -0.55 8.35
CA VAL A 40 13.10 -1.27 8.39
C VAL A 40 13.27 -2.69 7.88
N ARG A 41 13.99 -2.87 6.77
CA ARG A 41 14.25 -4.16 6.14
C ARG A 41 15.11 -5.07 7.01
N ASP A 42 16.14 -4.52 7.64
CA ASP A 42 17.04 -5.24 8.55
C ASP A 42 16.26 -5.79 9.76
N ARG A 43 15.40 -4.98 10.35
CA ARG A 43 14.51 -5.43 11.43
C ARG A 43 13.57 -6.57 10.97
N ALA A 44 13.12 -6.53 9.72
CA ALA A 44 12.26 -7.57 9.15
C ALA A 44 13.03 -8.83 8.71
N GLY A 45 14.37 -8.82 8.77
CA GLY A 45 15.22 -9.94 8.39
C GLY A 45 15.27 -10.19 6.87
N ILE A 46 15.03 -9.13 6.06
CA ILE A 46 15.08 -9.22 4.59
C ILE A 46 16.27 -8.47 4.03
N SER A 47 16.69 -8.85 2.82
CA SER A 47 17.86 -8.27 2.16
C SER A 47 17.76 -6.75 2.02
N LYS A 48 18.85 -6.06 2.28
CA LYS A 48 18.98 -4.61 2.08
C LYS A 48 18.87 -4.26 0.60
N LEU A 49 18.39 -3.07 0.32
CA LEU A 49 18.43 -2.48 -1.02
C LEU A 49 19.78 -1.79 -1.23
N GLU A 50 20.34 -1.94 -2.41
CA GLU A 50 21.55 -1.23 -2.85
C GLU A 50 21.21 0.03 -3.64
N THR A 51 20.06 0.03 -4.29
CA THR A 51 19.49 1.18 -5.00
C THR A 51 18.00 1.25 -4.69
N MET A 52 17.40 2.41 -4.88
CA MET A 52 15.97 2.57 -4.65
C MET A 52 15.33 3.62 -5.53
N THR A 53 14.04 3.44 -5.76
CA THR A 53 13.15 4.35 -6.43
C THR A 53 11.94 4.65 -5.55
N ILE A 54 11.07 5.54 -6.01
CA ILE A 54 9.82 5.83 -5.28
C ILE A 54 8.89 4.60 -5.25
N GLU A 55 8.94 3.74 -6.27
CA GLU A 55 8.18 2.50 -6.34
C GLU A 55 8.62 1.50 -5.26
N ASP A 56 9.91 1.50 -4.90
CA ASP A 56 10.42 0.68 -3.80
C ASP A 56 9.87 1.16 -2.46
N ILE A 57 9.81 2.47 -2.24
CA ILE A 57 9.15 3.05 -1.06
C ILE A 57 7.68 2.66 -1.02
N GLN A 58 6.96 2.80 -2.12
CA GLN A 58 5.55 2.45 -2.21
C GLN A 58 5.31 0.97 -1.90
N ARG A 59 6.17 0.09 -2.39
CA ARG A 59 6.11 -1.35 -2.14
C ARG A 59 6.42 -1.67 -0.68
N GLU A 60 7.49 -1.10 -0.13
CA GLU A 60 7.90 -1.33 1.25
C GLU A 60 6.81 -0.86 2.22
N ARG A 61 6.29 0.36 2.04
CA ARG A 61 5.16 0.88 2.84
C ARG A 61 3.93 -0.02 2.76
N ARG A 62 3.61 -0.54 1.57
CA ARG A 62 2.47 -1.45 1.39
C ARG A 62 2.61 -2.74 2.19
N VAL A 63 3.81 -3.28 2.29
CA VAL A 63 4.08 -4.54 2.99
C VAL A 63 4.24 -4.29 4.48
N GLU A 64 5.06 -3.30 4.85
CA GLU A 64 5.38 -2.98 6.24
C GLU A 64 4.14 -2.54 7.03
N PHE A 65 3.26 -1.74 6.42
CA PHE A 65 2.04 -1.22 7.07
C PHE A 65 0.78 -1.97 6.65
N ALA A 66 0.92 -3.24 6.27
CA ALA A 66 -0.24 -4.08 5.97
C ALA A 66 -1.17 -4.14 7.19
N PHE A 67 -2.48 -3.95 6.95
CA PHE A 67 -3.53 -3.93 7.99
C PHE A 67 -3.47 -2.74 8.98
N GLU A 68 -2.58 -1.77 8.78
CA GLU A 68 -2.46 -0.55 9.59
C GLU A 68 -3.19 0.66 8.96
N ASN A 69 -4.05 0.43 7.98
CA ASN A 69 -4.89 1.44 7.30
C ASN A 69 -4.12 2.49 6.47
N HIS A 70 -2.84 2.27 6.16
CA HIS A 70 -2.02 3.20 5.37
C HIS A 70 -2.32 3.15 3.87
N ARG A 71 -2.69 1.98 3.33
CA ARG A 71 -2.78 1.74 1.88
C ARG A 71 -3.69 2.71 1.13
N TRP A 72 -4.84 3.07 1.72
CA TRP A 72 -5.78 4.01 1.11
C TRP A 72 -5.15 5.40 0.95
N TRP A 73 -4.53 5.88 2.00
CA TRP A 73 -3.92 7.20 2.03
C TRP A 73 -2.68 7.26 1.13
N ASP A 74 -1.82 6.27 1.17
CA ASP A 74 -0.64 6.17 0.31
C ASP A 74 -1.03 6.13 -1.17
N ALA A 75 -2.02 5.33 -1.56
CA ALA A 75 -2.47 5.26 -2.94
C ALA A 75 -3.02 6.60 -3.44
N LYS A 76 -3.72 7.35 -2.60
CA LYS A 76 -4.20 8.70 -2.93
C LYS A 76 -3.05 9.70 -3.00
N ARG A 77 -2.15 9.68 -2.02
CA ARG A 77 -1.03 10.60 -1.92
C ARG A 77 -0.05 10.46 -3.09
N PHE A 78 0.31 9.24 -3.42
CA PHE A 78 1.16 8.91 -4.57
C PHE A 78 0.45 9.02 -5.93
N ARG A 79 -0.82 9.37 -5.96
CA ARG A 79 -1.62 9.50 -7.20
C ARG A 79 -1.70 8.21 -8.03
N ILE A 80 -1.61 7.05 -7.40
CA ILE A 80 -1.68 5.74 -8.05
C ILE A 80 -3.04 5.05 -7.85
N ALA A 81 -3.93 5.62 -7.04
CA ALA A 81 -5.21 4.99 -6.69
C ALA A 81 -6.06 4.64 -7.92
N HIS A 82 -6.15 5.55 -8.91
CA HIS A 82 -6.90 5.31 -10.13
C HIS A 82 -6.28 4.24 -11.05
N THR A 83 -4.99 3.98 -10.90
CA THR A 83 -4.29 2.92 -11.66
C THR A 83 -4.49 1.56 -11.01
N ILE A 84 -4.35 1.49 -9.69
CA ILE A 84 -4.40 0.22 -8.94
C ILE A 84 -5.84 -0.24 -8.63
N TRP A 85 -6.80 0.69 -8.60
CA TRP A 85 -8.21 0.43 -8.30
C TRP A 85 -9.15 0.76 -9.46
N ASN A 86 -8.61 1.11 -10.62
CA ASN A 86 -9.45 1.29 -11.77
C ASN A 86 -9.82 -0.09 -12.31
N ALA A 87 -11.09 -0.36 -12.33
CA ALA A 87 -11.66 -1.60 -12.83
C ALA A 87 -11.61 -1.66 -14.37
N SER A 88 -10.42 -1.72 -14.93
CA SER A 88 -10.30 -2.54 -16.11
C SER A 88 -10.64 -3.98 -15.72
N SER A 89 -11.07 -4.78 -16.66
CA SER A 89 -11.47 -6.18 -16.47
C SER A 89 -10.49 -7.04 -15.62
N ASP A 90 -9.29 -6.55 -15.37
CA ASP A 90 -8.23 -7.22 -14.65
C ASP A 90 -7.99 -6.69 -13.22
N ALA A 91 -8.74 -5.68 -12.75
CA ALA A 91 -8.64 -5.17 -11.38
C ALA A 91 -9.32 -6.12 -10.36
N ARG A 92 -9.11 -7.41 -10.55
CA ARG A 92 -9.59 -8.44 -9.61
C ARG A 92 -8.69 -8.46 -8.39
N LEU A 93 -9.31 -8.62 -7.24
CA LEU A 93 -8.56 -8.96 -6.05
C LEU A 93 -8.17 -10.43 -6.12
N TYR A 94 -6.88 -10.69 -6.03
CA TYR A 94 -6.35 -12.04 -5.97
C TYR A 94 -5.92 -12.37 -4.55
N SER A 95 -6.09 -13.61 -4.18
CA SER A 95 -5.50 -14.21 -3.00
C SER A 95 -4.41 -15.20 -3.40
N LEU A 96 -3.49 -15.44 -2.49
CA LEU A 96 -2.52 -16.52 -2.62
C LEU A 96 -3.00 -17.66 -1.72
N PHE A 97 -3.45 -18.75 -2.35
CA PHE A 97 -3.90 -19.91 -1.63
C PHE A 97 -2.71 -20.83 -1.33
N PRO A 98 -2.41 -21.13 -0.05
CA PRO A 98 -1.26 -21.93 0.31
C PRO A 98 -1.55 -23.43 0.20
N TYR A 99 -0.68 -24.16 -0.48
CA TYR A 99 -0.65 -25.62 -0.50
C TYR A 99 0.65 -26.11 0.09
N LYS A 100 0.57 -27.12 0.94
CA LYS A 100 1.76 -27.83 1.39
C LYS A 100 1.98 -29.04 0.49
N VAL A 101 3.13 -29.11 -0.14
CA VAL A 101 3.48 -30.24 -1.02
C VAL A 101 3.68 -31.50 -0.18
N PHE A 102 3.02 -32.57 -0.57
CA PHE A 102 3.22 -33.90 -0.02
C PHE A 102 3.91 -34.76 -1.09
N ALA A 103 5.19 -35.00 -0.91
CA ALA A 103 6.02 -35.77 -1.85
C ALA A 103 6.98 -36.68 -1.06
N PRO A 104 6.45 -37.70 -0.33
CA PRO A 104 7.27 -38.61 0.45
C PRO A 104 8.23 -39.35 -0.49
N GLY A 105 9.54 -39.20 -0.28
CA GLY A 105 10.59 -39.69 -1.15
C GLY A 105 11.35 -38.63 -1.95
N ASN A 106 10.90 -37.39 -1.94
CA ASN A 106 11.63 -36.26 -2.50
C ASN A 106 11.80 -35.15 -1.45
N PRO A 107 12.87 -35.20 -0.62
CA PRO A 107 13.07 -34.26 0.47
C PRO A 107 13.30 -32.80 -0.01
N GLU A 108 13.57 -32.59 -1.28
CA GLU A 108 13.77 -31.24 -1.82
C GLU A 108 12.46 -30.46 -1.95
N ILE A 109 11.34 -31.15 -2.14
CA ILE A 109 10.04 -30.50 -2.33
C ILE A 109 9.01 -30.87 -1.25
N ASP A 110 9.21 -31.99 -0.55
CA ASP A 110 8.29 -32.41 0.49
C ASP A 110 8.20 -31.38 1.61
N GLY A 111 6.98 -31.08 2.03
CA GLY A 111 6.70 -30.09 3.05
C GLY A 111 6.88 -28.62 2.65
N LYS A 112 7.33 -28.31 1.42
CA LYS A 112 7.40 -26.93 0.94
C LYS A 112 6.01 -26.35 0.69
N TRP A 113 5.91 -25.04 0.91
CA TRP A 113 4.70 -24.30 0.60
C TRP A 113 4.74 -23.79 -0.85
N VAL A 114 3.66 -24.06 -1.57
CA VAL A 114 3.39 -23.49 -2.90
C VAL A 114 2.16 -22.61 -2.79
N PHE A 115 2.21 -21.45 -3.44
CA PHE A 115 1.12 -20.48 -3.41
C PHE A 115 0.49 -20.38 -4.80
N GLU A 116 -0.80 -20.69 -4.88
CA GLU A 116 -1.58 -20.52 -6.10
C GLU A 116 -2.30 -19.17 -6.06
N LYS A 117 -2.16 -18.40 -7.13
CA LYS A 117 -2.89 -17.16 -7.30
C LYS A 117 -4.31 -17.46 -7.75
N THR A 118 -5.27 -17.20 -6.87
CA THR A 118 -6.70 -17.45 -7.11
C THR A 118 -7.49 -16.15 -7.03
N ASP A 119 -8.62 -16.07 -7.72
CA ASP A 119 -9.57 -14.99 -7.55
C ASP A 119 -10.11 -14.98 -6.12
N CYS A 120 -10.19 -13.81 -5.51
CA CYS A 120 -10.87 -13.67 -4.22
C CYS A 120 -12.35 -14.07 -4.39
N TYR A 121 -12.80 -15.02 -3.56
CA TYR A 121 -14.14 -15.61 -3.63
C TYR A 121 -15.28 -14.61 -3.37
N MET A 122 -14.97 -13.47 -2.82
CA MET A 122 -15.96 -12.41 -2.66
C MET A 122 -16.20 -11.72 -4.00
N LYS A 123 -17.30 -12.02 -4.63
CA LYS A 123 -17.88 -11.25 -5.75
C LYS A 123 -18.30 -9.85 -5.27
N ARG A 124 -17.34 -9.04 -4.85
CA ARG A 124 -17.57 -7.62 -4.71
C ARG A 124 -17.44 -6.99 -6.10
N TYR A 125 -18.22 -5.95 -6.32
CA TYR A 125 -18.12 -5.11 -7.51
C TYR A 125 -16.66 -4.74 -7.78
N PRO A 126 -16.25 -4.63 -9.04
CA PRO A 126 -14.90 -4.21 -9.38
C PRO A 126 -14.58 -2.93 -8.62
N LEU A 127 -13.39 -2.87 -8.04
CA LEU A 127 -12.93 -1.64 -7.42
C LEU A 127 -12.87 -0.57 -8.50
N TYR A 128 -13.50 0.56 -8.23
CA TYR A 128 -13.48 1.70 -9.10
C TYR A 128 -13.04 2.92 -8.32
N PHE A 129 -12.07 3.64 -8.86
CA PHE A 129 -11.58 4.87 -8.28
C PHE A 129 -11.55 5.94 -9.36
N ASP A 130 -12.52 6.85 -9.33
CA ASP A 130 -12.50 8.01 -10.20
C ASP A 130 -11.45 9.03 -9.74
N ARG A 131 -10.89 9.79 -10.68
CA ARG A 131 -9.91 10.83 -10.38
C ARG A 131 -10.47 11.94 -9.49
N MET A 132 -11.77 12.21 -9.55
CA MET A 132 -12.43 13.13 -8.62
C MET A 132 -12.31 12.70 -7.15
N CYS A 133 -12.18 11.39 -6.89
CA CYS A 133 -12.04 10.84 -5.53
C CYS A 133 -10.69 11.15 -4.86
N TYR A 134 -9.74 11.76 -5.57
CA TYR A 134 -8.52 12.27 -4.94
C TYR A 134 -8.80 13.45 -4.02
N TYR A 135 -9.86 14.17 -4.26
CA TYR A 135 -10.25 15.36 -3.51
C TYR A 135 -11.63 15.16 -2.92
N ASN A 136 -11.90 15.84 -1.83
CA ASN A 136 -13.28 15.95 -1.36
C ASN A 136 -13.98 17.01 -2.21
N GLY A 137 -15.21 16.73 -2.65
CA GLY A 137 -16.00 17.68 -3.37
C GLY A 137 -16.25 18.94 -2.53
N ILE A 138 -16.25 20.11 -3.17
CA ILE A 138 -16.67 21.38 -2.56
C ILE A 138 -18.13 21.59 -2.93
N ASP A 139 -19.00 21.72 -1.93
CA ASP A 139 -20.43 21.89 -2.16
C ASP A 139 -20.72 23.18 -2.95
N ASP A 140 -21.63 23.10 -3.93
CA ASP A 140 -21.97 24.23 -4.78
C ASP A 140 -22.57 25.41 -3.98
N SER A 141 -23.20 25.13 -2.84
CA SER A 141 -23.71 26.18 -1.93
C SER A 141 -22.57 27.00 -1.34
N TRP A 142 -21.45 26.39 -1.02
CA TRP A 142 -20.27 27.07 -0.51
C TRP A 142 -19.61 27.94 -1.57
N ILE A 143 -19.55 27.45 -2.82
CA ILE A 143 -19.01 28.20 -3.95
C ILE A 143 -19.90 29.42 -4.24
N THR A 144 -21.23 29.24 -4.16
CA THR A 144 -22.19 30.36 -4.31
C THR A 144 -22.03 31.41 -3.21
N ALA A 145 -21.81 30.98 -1.98
CA ALA A 145 -21.61 31.88 -0.84
C ALA A 145 -20.23 32.59 -0.86
N ASN A 146 -19.23 31.98 -1.48
CA ASN A 146 -17.89 32.56 -1.57
C ASN A 146 -17.32 32.42 -3.00
N PRO A 147 -17.44 33.46 -3.84
CA PRO A 147 -16.99 33.43 -5.24
C PRO A 147 -15.46 33.22 -5.42
N LEU A 148 -14.68 33.29 -4.35
CA LEU A 148 -13.24 33.00 -4.39
C LEU A 148 -12.96 31.48 -4.32
N LEU A 149 -13.94 30.69 -3.88
CA LEU A 149 -13.82 29.24 -3.91
C LEU A 149 -13.98 28.73 -5.34
N LYS A 150 -13.14 27.78 -5.71
CA LYS A 150 -13.20 27.08 -7.00
C LYS A 150 -13.44 25.58 -6.77
N LYS A 151 -14.12 24.95 -7.70
CA LYS A 151 -14.25 23.49 -7.70
C LYS A 151 -12.89 22.81 -7.67
N ASN A 152 -12.82 21.67 -7.03
CA ASN A 152 -11.64 20.84 -7.07
C ASN A 152 -11.41 20.27 -8.48
N PRO A 153 -10.17 19.93 -8.85
CA PRO A 153 -9.92 19.25 -10.11
C PRO A 153 -10.79 18.00 -10.24
N PHE A 154 -11.35 17.80 -11.43
CA PHE A 154 -12.22 16.66 -11.78
C PHE A 154 -13.60 16.61 -11.09
N GLN A 155 -13.99 17.63 -10.35
CA GLN A 155 -15.34 17.78 -9.78
C GLN A 155 -16.33 18.31 -10.81
#